data_c007097a8ac6e82d592e4c520b3e69a2
#
_entry.id   c007097a8ac6e82d592e4c520b3e69a2
#
_cell.length_a   1.000
_cell.length_b   1.000
_cell.length_c   1.000
_cell.angle_alpha   90.00
_cell.angle_beta   90.00
_cell.angle_gamma   90.00
#
_symmetry.space_group_name_H-M   'P 1'
#
loop_
_entity.id
_entity.type
_entity.pdbx_description
1 polymer ?
#
loop_
_entity_poly.entity_id
_entity_poly.type
_entity_poly.pdbx_seq_one_letter_code
_entity_poly.pdbx_strand_id
1 'polypeptide(L)'
;INFMGGIGSIIALQTGGLLYKMSPNFPFWMGSLLVVLAALVVYLFIEEPQEYEQAEQQPGLLASLKEVFADEEKSGARLLFAIFFWFVGYSAIETFFTLYARNRLGLEVGDSATLLSVLPLFFVLFAIPAGYLGSRIGRRVTISIGLITLILMLILIYITPVDALLTGIAPLPLVGIPLVEGGARMLTLAGVLLIFGGIGWSFVNINSLPMVVDLTGAARIGTFTGLYYLFSTLSAIAGPNLNGWAVQLADNNYNVIMIISPVFMAIAFWLMLGVRRGEAKAEG
;
A
#
# COMPACT_ATOMS: atom_id res chain seq x y z
N ILE A 1 4.43 -9.21 9.18
CA ILE A 1 3.68 -7.99 9.55
C ILE A 1 2.74 -7.60 8.41
N ASN A 2 3.22 -7.35 7.19
CA ASN A 2 2.41 -6.88 6.05
C ASN A 2 1.26 -7.82 5.67
N PHE A 3 1.47 -9.14 5.74
CA PHE A 3 0.43 -10.14 5.49
C PHE A 3 -0.74 -10.02 6.49
N MET A 4 -0.46 -9.90 7.78
CA MET A 4 -1.47 -9.69 8.82
C MET A 4 -2.18 -8.35 8.68
N GLY A 5 -1.43 -7.30 8.31
CA GLY A 5 -2.02 -5.99 7.98
C GLY A 5 -3.01 -6.07 6.82
N GLY A 6 -2.69 -6.81 5.77
CA GLY A 6 -3.58 -7.04 4.64
C GLY A 6 -4.88 -7.77 5.04
N ILE A 7 -4.79 -8.83 5.85
CA ILE A 7 -5.97 -9.52 6.40
C ILE A 7 -6.82 -8.55 7.23
N GLY A 8 -6.19 -7.78 8.10
CA GLY A 8 -6.87 -6.76 8.90
C GLY A 8 -7.62 -5.73 8.05
N SER A 9 -6.99 -5.27 6.96
CA SER A 9 -7.61 -4.32 6.02
C SER A 9 -8.84 -4.90 5.32
N ILE A 10 -8.79 -6.17 4.90
CA ILE A 10 -9.96 -6.85 4.29
C ILE A 10 -11.12 -6.91 5.29
N ILE A 11 -10.84 -7.38 6.50
CA ILE A 11 -11.85 -7.47 7.57
C ILE A 11 -12.43 -6.09 7.87
N ALA A 12 -11.58 -5.07 8.03
CA ALA A 12 -12.00 -3.72 8.36
C ALA A 12 -12.88 -3.09 7.26
N LEU A 13 -12.51 -3.24 5.98
CA LEU A 13 -13.29 -2.70 4.86
C LEU A 13 -14.65 -3.40 4.72
N GLN A 14 -14.69 -4.72 4.84
CA GLN A 14 -15.94 -5.49 4.73
C GLN A 14 -16.87 -5.24 5.91
N THR A 15 -16.38 -5.38 7.14
CA THR A 15 -17.18 -5.17 8.34
C THR A 15 -17.55 -3.70 8.53
N GLY A 16 -16.61 -2.78 8.25
CA GLY A 16 -16.85 -1.35 8.32
C GLY A 16 -17.92 -0.89 7.34
N GLY A 17 -17.91 -1.39 6.11
CA GLY A 17 -18.93 -1.13 5.11
C GLY A 17 -20.32 -1.62 5.52
N LEU A 18 -20.41 -2.84 6.09
CA LEU A 18 -21.67 -3.39 6.60
C LEU A 18 -22.19 -2.60 7.80
N LEU A 19 -21.33 -2.30 8.77
CA LEU A 19 -21.69 -1.53 9.96
C LEU A 19 -22.11 -0.11 9.61
N TYR A 20 -21.48 0.51 8.62
CA TYR A 20 -21.84 1.85 8.16
C TYR A 20 -23.27 1.90 7.58
N LYS A 21 -23.71 0.83 6.89
CA LYS A 21 -25.10 0.73 6.39
C LYS A 21 -26.14 0.66 7.54
N MET A 22 -25.74 0.16 8.72
CA MET A 22 -26.60 0.13 9.92
C MET A 22 -26.60 1.48 10.64
N SER A 23 -25.42 2.06 10.85
CA SER A 23 -25.23 3.39 11.42
C SER A 23 -23.84 3.93 11.08
N PRO A 24 -23.69 5.21 10.70
CA PRO A 24 -22.39 5.84 10.42
C PRO A 24 -21.41 5.78 11.61
N ASN A 25 -21.91 5.64 12.83
CA ASN A 25 -21.08 5.60 14.05
C ASN A 25 -20.54 4.20 14.39
N PHE A 26 -21.16 3.13 13.90
CA PHE A 26 -20.80 1.76 14.28
C PHE A 26 -19.37 1.35 13.89
N PRO A 27 -18.83 1.72 12.73
CA PRO A 27 -17.43 1.44 12.41
C PRO A 27 -16.45 2.03 13.42
N PHE A 28 -16.72 3.25 13.92
CA PHE A 28 -15.88 3.91 14.93
C PHE A 28 -15.94 3.21 16.29
N TRP A 29 -17.12 2.76 16.71
CA TRP A 29 -17.31 1.99 17.95
C TRP A 29 -16.57 0.66 17.87
N MET A 30 -16.68 -0.05 16.74
CA MET A 30 -15.94 -1.30 16.52
C MET A 30 -14.42 -1.06 16.56
N GLY A 31 -13.93 -0.02 15.86
CA GLY A 31 -12.51 0.33 15.86
C GLY A 31 -12.00 0.64 17.26
N SER A 32 -12.73 1.43 18.04
CA SER A 32 -12.40 1.75 19.42
C SER A 32 -12.31 0.50 20.31
N LEU A 33 -13.30 -0.40 20.18
CA LEU A 33 -13.30 -1.68 20.93
C LEU A 33 -12.08 -2.53 20.58
N LEU A 34 -11.75 -2.66 19.29
CA LEU A 34 -10.60 -3.46 18.83
C LEU A 34 -9.27 -2.88 19.34
N VAL A 35 -9.12 -1.55 19.37
CA VAL A 35 -7.92 -0.89 19.95
C VAL A 35 -7.79 -1.19 21.43
N VAL A 36 -8.88 -1.11 22.21
CA VAL A 36 -8.88 -1.46 23.63
C VAL A 36 -8.51 -2.93 23.84
N LEU A 37 -9.10 -3.84 23.07
CA LEU A 37 -8.77 -5.26 23.13
C LEU A 37 -7.30 -5.52 22.79
N ALA A 38 -6.77 -4.86 21.75
CA ALA A 38 -5.36 -4.98 21.39
C ALA A 38 -4.44 -4.48 22.52
N ALA A 39 -4.78 -3.35 23.15
CA ALA A 39 -4.02 -2.83 24.29
C ALA A 39 -4.05 -3.79 25.48
N LEU A 40 -5.20 -4.43 25.76
CA LEU A 40 -5.31 -5.45 26.82
C LEU A 40 -4.48 -6.69 26.50
N VAL A 41 -4.47 -7.16 25.25
CA VAL A 41 -3.64 -8.31 24.84
C VAL A 41 -2.16 -7.98 25.03
N VAL A 42 -1.70 -6.79 24.62
CA VAL A 42 -0.31 -6.37 24.82
C VAL A 42 0.02 -6.34 26.32
N TYR A 43 -0.84 -5.71 27.12
CA TYR A 43 -0.61 -5.58 28.58
C TYR A 43 -0.59 -6.92 29.33
N LEU A 44 -1.46 -7.87 28.94
CA LEU A 44 -1.62 -9.14 29.68
C LEU A 44 -0.68 -10.26 29.20
N PHE A 45 -0.24 -10.25 27.93
CA PHE A 45 0.44 -11.39 27.31
C PHE A 45 1.82 -11.08 26.74
N ILE A 46 2.24 -9.81 26.66
CA ILE A 46 3.55 -9.46 26.12
C ILE A 46 4.45 -9.02 27.27
N GLU A 47 5.49 -9.82 27.54
CA GLU A 47 6.57 -9.49 28.47
C GLU A 47 7.73 -8.88 27.68
N GLU A 48 8.27 -7.75 28.17
CA GLU A 48 9.48 -7.17 27.58
C GLU A 48 10.70 -8.04 27.93
N PRO A 49 11.59 -8.33 26.96
CA PRO A 49 12.84 -9.02 27.23
C PRO A 49 13.69 -8.20 28.20
N GLN A 50 14.13 -8.83 29.30
CA GLN A 50 14.95 -8.14 30.33
C GLN A 50 16.44 -8.06 29.97
N GLU A 51 16.91 -8.87 29.03
CA GLU A 51 18.29 -8.88 28.56
C GLU A 51 18.38 -8.19 27.20
N TYR A 52 18.84 -6.96 27.20
CA TYR A 52 19.30 -6.30 25.99
C TYR A 52 20.79 -6.60 25.82
N GLU A 53 21.18 -7.38 24.82
CA GLU A 53 22.56 -7.32 24.35
C GLU A 53 22.89 -5.85 24.08
N GLN A 54 23.95 -5.33 24.71
CA GLN A 54 24.40 -3.97 24.45
C GLN A 54 24.76 -3.89 22.95
N ALA A 55 23.82 -3.39 22.15
CA ALA A 55 24.09 -3.14 20.74
C ALA A 55 25.33 -2.24 20.68
N GLU A 56 26.36 -2.67 19.95
CA GLU A 56 27.48 -1.79 19.59
C GLU A 56 26.91 -0.43 19.20
N GLN A 57 27.56 0.67 19.65
CA GLN A 57 27.07 2.02 19.41
C GLN A 57 26.80 2.25 17.92
N GLN A 58 25.55 2.00 17.54
CA GLN A 58 25.15 2.22 16.15
C GLN A 58 25.10 3.73 15.88
N PRO A 59 25.57 4.17 14.72
CA PRO A 59 25.50 5.59 14.38
C PRO A 59 24.03 6.05 14.45
N GLY A 60 23.79 7.20 15.09
CA GLY A 60 22.45 7.76 15.21
C GLY A 60 21.80 7.99 13.83
N LEU A 61 20.48 8.13 13.81
CA LEU A 61 19.68 8.25 12.57
C LEU A 61 20.21 9.32 11.61
N LEU A 62 20.60 10.50 12.13
CA LEU A 62 21.14 11.60 11.33
C LEU A 62 22.51 11.26 10.71
N ALA A 63 23.38 10.54 11.44
CA ALA A 63 24.66 10.11 10.92
C ALA A 63 24.46 9.07 9.80
N SER A 64 23.51 8.16 9.97
CA SER A 64 23.17 7.14 8.96
C SER A 64 22.54 7.74 7.70
N LEU A 65 21.67 8.75 7.86
CA LEU A 65 21.17 9.53 6.72
C LEU A 65 22.33 10.19 5.97
N LYS A 66 23.19 10.91 6.69
CA LYS A 66 24.35 11.57 6.07
C LYS A 66 25.22 10.60 5.28
N GLU A 67 25.46 9.40 5.81
CA GLU A 67 26.25 8.37 5.16
C GLU A 67 25.55 7.86 3.88
N VAL A 68 24.25 7.51 3.95
CA VAL A 68 23.49 7.06 2.78
C VAL A 68 23.47 8.13 1.68
N PHE A 69 23.38 9.42 2.07
CA PHE A 69 23.39 10.54 1.11
C PHE A 69 24.80 10.89 0.62
N ALA A 70 25.85 10.55 1.36
CA ALA A 70 27.23 10.76 0.97
C ALA A 70 27.78 9.63 0.06
N ASP A 71 27.15 8.45 0.07
CA ASP A 71 27.57 7.31 -0.78
C ASP A 71 27.62 7.73 -2.25
N GLU A 72 28.76 7.48 -2.91
CA GLU A 72 28.99 7.87 -4.31
C GLU A 72 27.99 7.22 -5.26
N GLU A 73 27.60 5.97 -5.00
CA GLU A 73 26.70 5.21 -5.87
C GLU A 73 25.23 5.65 -5.79
N LYS A 74 24.82 6.32 -4.70
CA LYS A 74 23.46 6.84 -4.47
C LYS A 74 22.32 5.80 -4.50
N SER A 75 22.59 4.50 -4.54
CA SER A 75 21.53 3.46 -4.55
C SER A 75 20.64 3.54 -3.33
N GLY A 76 21.21 3.72 -2.13
CA GLY A 76 20.46 3.86 -0.89
C GLY A 76 19.54 5.09 -0.90
N ALA A 77 20.07 6.25 -1.26
CA ALA A 77 19.29 7.48 -1.36
C ALA A 77 18.14 7.38 -2.38
N ARG A 78 18.44 6.83 -3.57
CA ARG A 78 17.43 6.61 -4.61
C ARG A 78 16.32 5.67 -4.14
N LEU A 79 16.67 4.57 -3.46
CA LEU A 79 15.70 3.62 -2.93
C LEU A 79 14.82 4.25 -1.85
N LEU A 80 15.38 5.01 -0.90
CA LEU A 80 14.61 5.69 0.14
C LEU A 80 13.63 6.73 -0.45
N PHE A 81 14.06 7.51 -1.44
CA PHE A 81 13.15 8.42 -2.14
C PHE A 81 12.11 7.67 -2.98
N ALA A 82 12.46 6.55 -3.64
CA ALA A 82 11.50 5.73 -4.34
C ALA A 82 10.42 5.22 -3.36
N ILE A 83 10.82 4.76 -2.17
CA ILE A 83 9.92 4.37 -1.08
C ILE A 83 8.95 5.51 -0.74
N PHE A 84 9.48 6.70 -0.51
CA PHE A 84 8.64 7.87 -0.23
C PHE A 84 7.60 8.10 -1.34
N PHE A 85 8.02 8.13 -2.60
CA PHE A 85 7.14 8.47 -3.70
C PHE A 85 6.09 7.39 -3.99
N TRP A 86 6.42 6.10 -3.94
CA TRP A 86 5.38 5.08 -4.16
C TRP A 86 4.37 5.00 -3.02
N PHE A 87 4.78 5.24 -1.76
CA PHE A 87 3.82 5.33 -0.67
C PHE A 87 2.95 6.58 -0.76
N VAL A 88 3.49 7.74 -1.19
CA VAL A 88 2.67 8.93 -1.47
C VAL A 88 1.63 8.63 -2.55
N GLY A 89 2.04 7.97 -3.65
CA GLY A 89 1.12 7.57 -4.70
C GLY A 89 0.06 6.58 -4.23
N TYR A 90 0.46 5.56 -3.46
CA TYR A 90 -0.46 4.54 -2.97
C TYR A 90 -1.45 5.09 -1.92
N SER A 91 -1.02 6.03 -1.09
CA SER A 91 -1.88 6.67 -0.08
C SER A 91 -3.10 7.40 -0.70
N ALA A 92 -3.00 7.82 -1.96
CA ALA A 92 -4.14 8.38 -2.69
C ALA A 92 -5.26 7.37 -2.84
N ILE A 93 -4.91 6.11 -3.14
CA ILE A 93 -5.88 5.01 -3.28
C ILE A 93 -6.49 4.70 -1.91
N GLU A 94 -5.67 4.47 -0.89
CA GLU A 94 -6.16 4.12 0.45
C GLU A 94 -7.08 5.19 1.04
N THR A 95 -6.74 6.46 0.87
CA THR A 95 -7.46 7.57 1.51
C THR A 95 -8.69 8.01 0.71
N PHE A 96 -8.58 8.05 -0.62
CA PHE A 96 -9.58 8.74 -1.45
C PHE A 96 -10.38 7.83 -2.38
N PHE A 97 -10.02 6.55 -2.55
CA PHE A 97 -10.74 5.68 -3.48
C PHE A 97 -12.22 5.52 -3.13
N THR A 98 -12.58 5.40 -1.85
CA THR A 98 -13.98 5.30 -1.43
C THR A 98 -14.76 6.56 -1.82
N LEU A 99 -14.15 7.74 -1.69
CA LEU A 99 -14.74 9.00 -2.12
C LEU A 99 -14.83 9.11 -3.64
N TYR A 100 -13.80 8.65 -4.35
CA TYR A 100 -13.82 8.51 -5.81
C TYR A 100 -14.97 7.61 -6.26
N ALA A 101 -15.09 6.41 -5.68
CA ALA A 101 -16.13 5.45 -6.06
C ALA A 101 -17.54 6.02 -5.77
N ARG A 102 -17.73 6.72 -4.67
CA ARG A 102 -18.98 7.39 -4.35
C ARG A 102 -19.29 8.52 -5.33
N ASN A 103 -18.33 9.43 -5.59
CA ASN A 103 -18.59 10.66 -6.34
C ASN A 103 -18.53 10.45 -7.85
N ARG A 104 -17.69 9.54 -8.34
CA ARG A 104 -17.49 9.30 -9.77
C ARG A 104 -18.27 8.09 -10.28
N LEU A 105 -18.29 6.98 -9.51
CA LEU A 105 -18.99 5.76 -9.92
C LEU A 105 -20.44 5.72 -9.40
N GLY A 106 -20.85 6.63 -8.52
CA GLY A 106 -22.22 6.68 -7.98
C GLY A 106 -22.52 5.55 -6.99
N LEU A 107 -21.51 4.90 -6.41
CA LEU A 107 -21.70 3.80 -5.47
C LEU A 107 -22.03 4.30 -4.07
N GLU A 108 -22.78 3.51 -3.31
CA GLU A 108 -22.92 3.73 -1.87
C GLU A 108 -21.59 3.58 -1.12
N VAL A 109 -21.45 4.22 0.03
CA VAL A 109 -20.21 4.17 0.84
C VAL A 109 -19.81 2.73 1.17
N GLY A 110 -20.76 1.89 1.57
CA GLY A 110 -20.51 0.48 1.90
C GLY A 110 -20.05 -0.34 0.70
N ASP A 111 -20.61 -0.12 -0.47
CA ASP A 111 -20.23 -0.81 -1.71
C ASP A 111 -18.91 -0.27 -2.26
N SER A 112 -18.63 1.01 -2.08
CA SER A 112 -17.33 1.62 -2.37
C SER A 112 -16.20 0.99 -1.53
N ALA A 113 -16.42 0.78 -0.23
CA ALA A 113 -15.48 0.11 0.66
C ALA A 113 -15.32 -1.38 0.28
N THR A 114 -16.41 -2.06 -0.07
CA THR A 114 -16.38 -3.45 -0.55
C THR A 114 -15.57 -3.56 -1.85
N LEU A 115 -15.77 -2.66 -2.81
CA LEU A 115 -14.99 -2.63 -4.05
C LEU A 115 -13.50 -2.43 -3.75
N LEU A 116 -13.15 -1.50 -2.86
CA LEU A 116 -11.76 -1.26 -2.46
C LEU A 116 -11.12 -2.49 -1.81
N SER A 117 -11.88 -3.32 -1.08
CA SER A 117 -11.37 -4.51 -0.39
C SER A 117 -10.81 -5.59 -1.34
N VAL A 118 -11.11 -5.52 -2.63
CA VAL A 118 -10.48 -6.36 -3.67
C VAL A 118 -8.96 -6.18 -3.66
N LEU A 119 -8.48 -4.94 -3.48
CA LEU A 119 -7.05 -4.63 -3.53
C LEU A 119 -6.26 -5.33 -2.39
N PRO A 120 -6.58 -5.15 -1.09
CA PRO A 120 -5.89 -5.86 -0.01
C PRO A 120 -6.11 -7.39 -0.06
N LEU A 121 -7.23 -7.87 -0.59
CA LEU A 121 -7.44 -9.31 -0.79
C LEU A 121 -6.38 -9.89 -1.72
N PHE A 122 -6.18 -9.30 -2.89
CA PHE A 122 -5.20 -9.78 -3.85
C PHE A 122 -3.76 -9.46 -3.43
N PHE A 123 -3.53 -8.41 -2.64
CA PHE A 123 -2.26 -8.19 -1.97
C PHE A 123 -1.89 -9.37 -1.06
N VAL A 124 -2.81 -9.84 -0.21
CA VAL A 124 -2.59 -10.98 0.69
C VAL A 124 -2.37 -12.27 -0.08
N LEU A 125 -3.19 -12.55 -1.09
CA LEU A 125 -3.07 -13.77 -1.91
C LEU A 125 -1.74 -13.84 -2.65
N PHE A 126 -1.22 -12.71 -3.09
CA PHE A 126 0.03 -12.61 -3.84
C PHE A 126 1.26 -12.26 -2.98
N ALA A 127 1.13 -12.09 -1.68
CA ALA A 127 2.25 -11.75 -0.79
C ALA A 127 3.37 -12.80 -0.84
N ILE A 128 3.04 -14.10 -0.77
CA ILE A 128 4.02 -15.19 -0.85
C ILE A 128 4.62 -15.29 -2.28
N PRO A 129 3.82 -15.36 -3.36
CA PRO A 129 4.36 -15.31 -4.72
C PRO A 129 5.25 -14.10 -4.99
N ALA A 130 4.90 -12.91 -4.47
CA ALA A 130 5.69 -11.69 -4.64
C ALA A 130 7.09 -11.79 -4.01
N GLY A 131 7.17 -12.34 -2.79
CA GLY A 131 8.45 -12.58 -2.12
C GLY A 131 9.31 -13.60 -2.87
N TYR A 132 8.70 -14.70 -3.31
CA TYR A 132 9.39 -15.73 -4.10
C TYR A 132 9.88 -15.18 -5.45
N LEU A 133 9.07 -14.39 -6.14
CA LEU A 133 9.47 -13.78 -7.40
C LEU A 133 10.64 -12.80 -7.18
N GLY A 134 10.60 -11.97 -6.13
CA GLY A 134 11.67 -11.06 -5.78
C GLY A 134 13.01 -11.76 -5.50
N SER A 135 12.98 -12.94 -4.88
CA SER A 135 14.19 -13.73 -4.67
C SER A 135 14.73 -14.39 -5.95
N ARG A 136 13.86 -14.69 -6.93
CA ARG A 136 14.22 -15.39 -8.18
C ARG A 136 14.69 -14.47 -9.30
N ILE A 137 13.92 -13.43 -9.61
CA ILE A 137 14.22 -12.52 -10.74
C ILE A 137 14.84 -11.19 -10.29
N GLY A 138 15.02 -11.02 -8.97
CA GLY A 138 15.56 -9.80 -8.37
C GLY A 138 14.45 -8.86 -7.85
N ARG A 139 14.71 -8.25 -6.69
CA ARG A 139 13.73 -7.36 -6.01
C ARG A 139 13.47 -6.09 -6.80
N ARG A 140 14.52 -5.50 -7.39
CA ARG A 140 14.40 -4.32 -8.24
C ARG A 140 13.45 -4.55 -9.42
N VAL A 141 13.59 -5.68 -10.11
CA VAL A 141 12.75 -6.03 -11.26
C VAL A 141 11.32 -6.26 -10.80
N THR A 142 11.11 -6.99 -9.71
CA THR A 142 9.78 -7.27 -9.16
C THR A 142 9.06 -5.99 -8.73
N ILE A 143 9.74 -5.09 -8.01
CA ILE A 143 9.19 -3.78 -7.62
C ILE A 143 8.85 -2.95 -8.87
N SER A 144 9.72 -2.95 -9.87
CA SER A 144 9.49 -2.21 -11.12
C SER A 144 8.26 -2.70 -11.87
N ILE A 145 8.06 -4.02 -11.96
CA ILE A 145 6.84 -4.63 -12.54
C ILE A 145 5.61 -4.20 -11.73
N GLY A 146 5.70 -4.24 -10.39
CA GLY A 146 4.61 -3.80 -9.52
C GLY A 146 4.23 -2.34 -9.73
N LEU A 147 5.22 -1.44 -9.82
CA LEU A 147 4.98 0.00 -10.08
C LEU A 147 4.32 0.22 -11.45
N ILE A 148 4.81 -0.45 -12.51
CA ILE A 148 4.19 -0.37 -13.84
C ILE A 148 2.75 -0.86 -13.79
N THR A 149 2.49 -1.98 -13.12
CA THR A 149 1.13 -2.53 -12.98
C THR A 149 0.19 -1.55 -12.30
N LEU A 150 0.63 -0.90 -11.22
CA LEU A 150 -0.15 0.12 -10.51
C LEU A 150 -0.41 1.36 -11.39
N ILE A 151 0.61 1.85 -12.08
CA ILE A 151 0.48 2.99 -13.01
C ILE A 151 -0.55 2.67 -14.09
N LEU A 152 -0.43 1.52 -14.74
CA LEU A 152 -1.35 1.10 -15.81
C LEU A 152 -2.78 0.94 -15.28
N MET A 153 -2.96 0.30 -14.12
CA MET A 153 -4.26 0.14 -13.47
C MET A 153 -4.94 1.49 -13.26
N LEU A 154 -4.23 2.47 -12.67
CA LEU A 154 -4.78 3.80 -12.38
C LEU A 154 -5.12 4.58 -13.65
N ILE A 155 -4.25 4.52 -14.66
CA ILE A 155 -4.50 5.16 -15.96
C ILE A 155 -5.73 4.53 -16.64
N LEU A 156 -5.85 3.19 -16.59
CA LEU A 156 -7.01 2.49 -17.16
C LEU A 156 -8.30 2.86 -16.43
N ILE A 157 -8.28 2.97 -15.10
CA ILE A 157 -9.45 3.48 -14.34
C ILE A 157 -9.80 4.90 -14.76
N TYR A 158 -8.80 5.77 -14.99
CA TYR A 158 -9.02 7.15 -15.38
C TYR A 158 -9.68 7.30 -16.76
N ILE A 159 -9.18 6.57 -17.76
CA ILE A 159 -9.62 6.71 -19.16
C ILE A 159 -10.89 5.92 -19.49
N THR A 160 -11.22 4.91 -18.68
CA THR A 160 -12.39 4.05 -18.94
C THR A 160 -13.68 4.75 -18.52
N PRO A 161 -14.72 4.77 -19.38
CA PRO A 161 -16.03 5.29 -19.04
C PRO A 161 -16.64 4.58 -17.81
N VAL A 162 -17.42 5.31 -17.01
CA VAL A 162 -18.04 4.78 -15.77
C VAL A 162 -18.89 3.55 -16.05
N ASP A 163 -19.72 3.58 -17.11
CA ASP A 163 -20.58 2.45 -17.44
C ASP A 163 -19.76 1.17 -17.75
N ALA A 164 -18.61 1.34 -18.40
CA ALA A 164 -17.70 0.23 -18.66
C ALA A 164 -17.02 -0.25 -17.36
N LEU A 165 -16.60 0.67 -16.47
CA LEU A 165 -16.02 0.31 -15.16
C LEU A 165 -17.00 -0.50 -14.30
N LEU A 166 -18.30 -0.22 -14.39
CA LEU A 166 -19.36 -0.90 -13.65
C LEU A 166 -19.94 -2.11 -14.39
N THR A 167 -19.44 -2.45 -15.58
CA THR A 167 -19.87 -3.68 -16.26
C THR A 167 -19.58 -4.90 -15.39
N GLY A 168 -20.63 -5.67 -15.04
CA GLY A 168 -20.52 -6.94 -14.32
C GLY A 168 -19.91 -8.02 -15.18
N ILE A 169 -18.87 -8.67 -14.70
CA ILE A 169 -18.12 -9.71 -15.43
C ILE A 169 -18.50 -11.11 -14.94
N ALA A 170 -18.52 -11.30 -13.62
CA ALA A 170 -18.82 -12.58 -13.00
C ALA A 170 -19.44 -12.38 -11.60
N PRO A 171 -20.28 -13.32 -11.12
CA PRO A 171 -20.74 -13.32 -9.74
C PRO A 171 -19.55 -13.47 -8.77
N LEU A 172 -19.45 -12.56 -7.80
CA LEU A 172 -18.41 -12.61 -6.78
C LEU A 172 -18.99 -12.17 -5.42
N PRO A 173 -19.57 -13.10 -4.64
CA PRO A 173 -20.32 -12.75 -3.43
C PRO A 173 -19.50 -12.04 -2.35
N LEU A 174 -18.20 -12.32 -2.24
CA LEU A 174 -17.37 -11.83 -1.12
C LEU A 174 -16.97 -10.36 -1.29
N VAL A 175 -16.47 -9.99 -2.47
CA VAL A 175 -15.91 -8.65 -2.73
C VAL A 175 -16.54 -7.97 -3.95
N GLY A 176 -17.56 -8.59 -4.56
CA GLY A 176 -18.35 -7.97 -5.61
C GLY A 176 -19.28 -6.90 -5.05
N ILE A 177 -19.82 -6.06 -5.93
CA ILE A 177 -20.81 -5.03 -5.59
C ILE A 177 -22.14 -5.34 -6.28
N PRO A 178 -23.29 -5.00 -5.68
CA PRO A 178 -24.58 -5.11 -6.34
C PRO A 178 -24.67 -4.01 -7.42
N LEU A 179 -25.04 -4.40 -8.64
CA LEU A 179 -25.23 -3.44 -9.76
C LEU A 179 -26.66 -2.93 -9.83
N VAL A 180 -27.59 -3.65 -9.21
CA VAL A 180 -28.99 -3.28 -9.02
C VAL A 180 -29.37 -3.58 -7.58
N GLU A 181 -30.34 -2.82 -7.04
CA GLU A 181 -30.82 -3.00 -5.67
C GLU A 181 -31.34 -4.43 -5.48
N GLY A 182 -30.85 -5.12 -4.43
CA GLY A 182 -31.19 -6.53 -4.16
C GLY A 182 -30.60 -7.55 -5.14
N GLY A 183 -29.81 -7.13 -6.11
CA GLY A 183 -29.16 -8.00 -7.09
C GLY A 183 -27.98 -8.80 -6.56
N ALA A 184 -27.51 -9.78 -7.35
CA ALA A 184 -26.30 -10.52 -7.04
C ALA A 184 -25.08 -9.60 -7.04
N ARG A 185 -24.13 -9.88 -6.15
CA ARG A 185 -22.84 -9.17 -6.13
C ARG A 185 -21.97 -9.63 -7.27
N MET A 186 -21.51 -8.68 -8.07
CA MET A 186 -20.74 -8.90 -9.28
C MET A 186 -19.32 -8.35 -9.14
N LEU A 187 -18.35 -9.09 -9.69
CA LEU A 187 -17.05 -8.55 -10.02
C LEU A 187 -17.22 -7.63 -11.24
N THR A 188 -16.88 -6.37 -11.08
CA THR A 188 -16.93 -5.37 -12.17
C THR A 188 -15.56 -5.22 -12.82
N LEU A 189 -15.50 -4.52 -13.98
CA LEU A 189 -14.22 -4.17 -14.60
C LEU A 189 -13.33 -3.34 -13.64
N ALA A 190 -13.92 -2.41 -12.88
CA ALA A 190 -13.19 -1.69 -11.84
C ALA A 190 -12.59 -2.67 -10.80
N GLY A 191 -13.34 -3.68 -10.38
CA GLY A 191 -12.84 -4.73 -9.50
C GLY A 191 -11.69 -5.53 -10.11
N VAL A 192 -11.77 -5.88 -11.40
CA VAL A 192 -10.66 -6.55 -12.11
C VAL A 192 -9.40 -5.68 -12.14
N LEU A 193 -9.55 -4.40 -12.40
CA LEU A 193 -8.40 -3.47 -12.36
C LEU A 193 -7.80 -3.40 -10.95
N LEU A 194 -8.62 -3.39 -9.88
CA LEU A 194 -8.14 -3.44 -8.50
C LEU A 194 -7.47 -4.77 -8.14
N ILE A 195 -7.82 -5.89 -8.77
CA ILE A 195 -7.06 -7.16 -8.66
C ILE A 195 -5.62 -6.93 -9.09
N PHE A 196 -5.40 -6.36 -10.27
CA PHE A 196 -4.04 -6.02 -10.72
C PHE A 196 -3.36 -5.02 -9.80
N GLY A 197 -4.12 -4.07 -9.22
CA GLY A 197 -3.61 -3.17 -8.19
C GLY A 197 -3.08 -3.89 -6.96
N GLY A 198 -3.82 -4.85 -6.43
CA GLY A 198 -3.41 -5.68 -5.30
C GLY A 198 -2.16 -6.51 -5.59
N ILE A 199 -2.10 -7.13 -6.78
CA ILE A 199 -0.92 -7.87 -7.24
C ILE A 199 0.29 -6.93 -7.38
N GLY A 200 0.13 -5.80 -8.06
CA GLY A 200 1.19 -4.80 -8.22
C GLY A 200 1.70 -4.28 -6.89
N TRP A 201 0.79 -3.98 -5.95
CA TRP A 201 1.17 -3.55 -4.60
C TRP A 201 1.90 -4.63 -3.82
N SER A 202 1.53 -5.90 -3.94
CA SER A 202 2.26 -6.99 -3.31
C SER A 202 3.72 -7.07 -3.81
N PHE A 203 3.93 -6.88 -5.11
CA PHE A 203 5.28 -6.88 -5.70
C PHE A 203 6.14 -5.73 -5.16
N VAL A 204 5.57 -4.55 -4.98
CA VAL A 204 6.26 -3.39 -4.40
C VAL A 204 6.50 -3.58 -2.91
N ASN A 205 5.45 -3.77 -2.14
CA ASN A 205 5.49 -3.68 -0.67
C ASN A 205 6.28 -4.83 -0.02
N ILE A 206 6.08 -6.08 -0.49
CA ILE A 206 6.75 -7.26 0.08
C ILE A 206 8.26 -7.23 -0.17
N ASN A 207 8.71 -6.65 -1.28
CA ASN A 207 10.12 -6.61 -1.65
C ASN A 207 10.85 -5.34 -1.17
N SER A 208 10.13 -4.31 -0.73
CA SER A 208 10.69 -3.00 -0.40
C SER A 208 11.60 -3.01 0.82
N LEU A 209 11.13 -3.49 1.98
CA LEU A 209 11.94 -3.56 3.20
C LEU A 209 13.14 -4.52 3.05
N PRO A 210 12.97 -5.76 2.54
CA PRO A 210 14.11 -6.63 2.27
C PRO A 210 15.17 -5.99 1.38
N MET A 211 14.77 -5.25 0.33
CA MET A 211 15.72 -4.56 -0.54
C MET A 211 16.54 -3.48 0.19
N VAL A 212 15.93 -2.76 1.15
CA VAL A 212 16.64 -1.79 2.00
C VAL A 212 17.61 -2.48 2.95
N VAL A 213 17.20 -3.60 3.53
CA VAL A 213 18.04 -4.39 4.45
C VAL A 213 19.24 -4.99 3.72
N ASP A 214 19.07 -5.42 2.47
CA ASP A 214 20.15 -5.99 1.65
C ASP A 214 21.19 -4.94 1.17
N LEU A 215 20.92 -3.64 1.37
CA LEU A 215 21.92 -2.58 1.13
C LEU A 215 23.06 -2.60 2.16
N THR A 216 22.88 -3.26 3.30
CA THR A 216 23.79 -3.19 4.45
C THR A 216 24.19 -4.57 4.97
N GLY A 217 25.21 -4.60 5.83
CA GLY A 217 25.57 -5.81 6.58
C GLY A 217 24.71 -6.01 7.83
N ALA A 218 24.79 -7.22 8.40
CA ALA A 218 23.97 -7.66 9.55
C ALA A 218 24.00 -6.69 10.73
N ALA A 219 25.14 -6.10 11.05
CA ALA A 219 25.29 -5.15 12.18
C ALA A 219 24.45 -3.85 12.04
N ARG A 220 23.95 -3.53 10.84
CA ARG A 220 23.26 -2.26 10.57
C ARG A 220 21.82 -2.43 10.09
N ILE A 221 21.29 -3.64 10.13
CA ILE A 221 19.92 -3.96 9.72
C ILE A 221 18.89 -3.07 10.44
N GLY A 222 19.04 -2.88 11.77
CA GLY A 222 18.14 -2.04 12.56
C GLY A 222 18.12 -0.58 12.08
N THR A 223 19.29 -0.01 11.78
CA THR A 223 19.42 1.36 11.26
C THR A 223 18.72 1.52 9.91
N PHE A 224 18.96 0.61 8.96
CA PHE A 224 18.35 0.68 7.64
C PHE A 224 16.85 0.40 7.66
N THR A 225 16.39 -0.47 8.55
CA THR A 225 14.97 -0.64 8.85
C THR A 225 14.35 0.64 9.39
N GLY A 226 15.04 1.35 10.29
CA GLY A 226 14.64 2.66 10.80
C GLY A 226 14.52 3.71 9.69
N LEU A 227 15.47 3.74 8.75
CA LEU A 227 15.41 4.63 7.59
C LEU A 227 14.22 4.30 6.67
N TYR A 228 13.95 3.02 6.42
CA TYR A 228 12.75 2.59 5.69
C TYR A 228 11.48 3.14 6.33
N TYR A 229 11.32 2.92 7.65
CA TYR A 229 10.13 3.41 8.36
C TYR A 229 10.06 4.93 8.45
N LEU A 230 11.20 5.63 8.52
CA LEU A 230 11.21 7.10 8.45
C LEU A 230 10.60 7.59 7.13
N PHE A 231 11.06 7.09 5.98
CA PHE A 231 10.59 7.52 4.68
C PHE A 231 9.14 7.08 4.41
N SER A 232 8.74 5.87 4.83
CA SER A 232 7.35 5.43 4.71
C SER A 232 6.40 6.21 5.62
N THR A 233 6.82 6.59 6.84
CA THR A 233 6.01 7.43 7.74
C THR A 233 5.91 8.86 7.22
N LEU A 234 7.00 9.44 6.72
CA LEU A 234 6.95 10.76 6.08
C LEU A 234 5.98 10.76 4.89
N SER A 235 5.95 9.68 4.10
CA SER A 235 4.99 9.56 3.01
C SER A 235 3.55 9.38 3.50
N ALA A 236 3.33 8.69 4.63
CA ALA A 236 2.00 8.54 5.23
C ALA A 236 1.44 9.88 5.74
N ILE A 237 2.33 10.83 6.12
CA ILE A 237 1.95 12.20 6.48
C ILE A 237 1.76 13.05 5.22
N ALA A 238 2.73 13.04 4.31
CA ALA A 238 2.72 13.89 3.12
C ALA A 238 1.66 13.47 2.09
N GLY A 239 1.46 12.17 1.91
CA GLY A 239 0.61 11.61 0.86
C GLY A 239 -0.85 12.07 0.93
N PRO A 240 -1.58 11.85 2.03
CA PRO A 240 -2.95 12.32 2.15
C PRO A 240 -3.08 13.84 1.98
N ASN A 241 -2.11 14.62 2.51
CA ASN A 241 -2.13 16.08 2.37
C ASN A 241 -1.91 16.52 0.92
N LEU A 242 -0.89 16.00 0.23
CA LEU A 242 -0.61 16.35 -1.16
C LEU A 242 -1.76 15.94 -2.08
N ASN A 243 -2.28 14.74 -1.90
CA ASN A 243 -3.41 14.25 -2.69
C ASN A 243 -4.71 15.01 -2.36
N GLY A 244 -4.93 15.37 -1.10
CA GLY A 244 -6.07 16.21 -0.68
C GLY A 244 -6.02 17.61 -1.27
N TRP A 245 -4.86 18.27 -1.28
CA TRP A 245 -4.68 19.56 -1.97
C TRP A 245 -4.94 19.45 -3.47
N ALA A 246 -4.49 18.37 -4.09
CA ALA A 246 -4.77 18.14 -5.50
C ALA A 246 -6.26 17.99 -5.80
N VAL A 247 -7.00 17.27 -4.94
CA VAL A 247 -8.46 17.15 -5.05
C VAL A 247 -9.13 18.53 -4.87
N GLN A 248 -8.70 19.33 -3.88
CA GLN A 248 -9.23 20.68 -3.67
C GLN A 248 -8.95 21.60 -4.86
N LEU A 249 -7.73 21.60 -5.40
CA LEU A 249 -7.36 22.39 -6.58
C LEU A 249 -8.11 21.97 -7.85
N ALA A 250 -8.63 20.75 -7.89
CA ALA A 250 -9.47 20.23 -8.96
C ALA A 250 -10.97 20.35 -8.65
N ASP A 251 -11.39 21.34 -7.85
CA ASP A 251 -12.79 21.58 -7.48
C ASP A 251 -13.49 20.36 -6.85
N ASN A 252 -12.79 19.64 -5.98
CA ASN A 252 -13.22 18.39 -5.36
C ASN A 252 -13.50 17.24 -6.37
N ASN A 253 -12.88 17.29 -7.53
CA ASN A 253 -12.94 16.20 -8.49
C ASN A 253 -11.97 15.07 -8.09
N TYR A 254 -12.48 14.05 -7.43
CA TYR A 254 -11.70 12.90 -6.97
C TYR A 254 -11.07 12.08 -8.10
N ASN A 255 -11.48 12.27 -9.36
CA ASN A 255 -10.86 11.61 -10.50
C ASN A 255 -9.39 12.00 -10.68
N VAL A 256 -8.99 13.17 -10.15
CA VAL A 256 -7.60 13.66 -10.19
C VAL A 256 -6.60 12.71 -9.50
N ILE A 257 -7.03 11.93 -8.49
CA ILE A 257 -6.17 10.96 -7.81
C ILE A 257 -5.67 9.88 -8.78
N MET A 258 -6.46 9.54 -9.80
CA MET A 258 -6.10 8.55 -10.82
C MET A 258 -5.03 9.05 -11.80
N ILE A 259 -4.70 10.36 -11.77
CA ILE A 259 -3.60 10.97 -12.54
C ILE A 259 -2.40 11.22 -11.64
N ILE A 260 -2.61 11.81 -10.47
CA ILE A 260 -1.51 12.24 -9.58
C ILE A 260 -0.81 11.04 -8.96
N SER A 261 -1.54 10.02 -8.55
CA SER A 261 -0.95 8.80 -8.00
C SER A 261 0.02 8.13 -8.98
N PRO A 262 -0.32 7.90 -10.28
CA PRO A 262 0.63 7.41 -11.27
C PRO A 262 1.86 8.30 -11.45
N VAL A 263 1.74 9.62 -11.32
CA VAL A 263 2.90 10.53 -11.43
C VAL A 263 3.90 10.24 -10.31
N PHE A 264 3.45 10.14 -9.06
CA PHE A 264 4.33 9.78 -7.94
C PHE A 264 4.94 8.38 -8.12
N MET A 265 4.16 7.41 -8.58
CA MET A 265 4.66 6.05 -8.86
C MET A 265 5.65 6.03 -10.03
N ALA A 266 5.48 6.88 -11.04
CA ALA A 266 6.42 7.02 -12.16
C ALA A 266 7.74 7.64 -11.71
N ILE A 267 7.71 8.62 -10.79
CA ILE A 267 8.92 9.17 -10.16
C ILE A 267 9.64 8.06 -9.38
N ALA A 268 8.91 7.27 -8.59
CA ALA A 268 9.47 6.13 -7.87
C ALA A 268 10.09 5.10 -8.83
N PHE A 269 9.41 4.77 -9.92
CA PHE A 269 9.92 3.87 -10.95
C PHE A 269 11.22 4.40 -11.58
N TRP A 270 11.24 5.69 -11.94
CA TRP A 270 12.44 6.32 -12.49
C TRP A 270 13.63 6.25 -11.52
N LEU A 271 13.41 6.52 -10.24
CA LEU A 271 14.43 6.38 -9.19
C LEU A 271 14.92 4.93 -9.07
N MET A 272 14.01 3.96 -9.16
CA MET A 272 14.34 2.53 -9.12
C MET A 272 15.25 2.10 -10.29
N LEU A 273 15.14 2.72 -11.46
CA LEU A 273 16.04 2.44 -12.58
C LEU A 273 17.52 2.74 -12.26
N GLY A 274 17.75 3.67 -11.34
CA GLY A 274 19.10 4.03 -10.89
C GLY A 274 19.61 3.26 -9.69
N VAL A 275 18.82 2.37 -9.08
CA VAL A 275 19.25 1.54 -7.95
C VAL A 275 20.01 0.33 -8.48
N ARG A 276 21.23 0.10 -7.99
CA ARG A 276 22.12 -0.99 -8.44
C ARG A 276 22.46 -1.99 -7.35
N ARG A 277 22.21 -1.66 -6.06
CA ARG A 277 22.43 -2.50 -4.87
C ARG A 277 21.11 -2.90 -4.23
N GLY A 278 21.12 -3.82 -3.28
CA GLY A 278 19.94 -4.31 -2.56
C GLY A 278 19.24 -5.49 -3.23
N GLU A 279 19.88 -6.13 -4.18
CA GLU A 279 19.44 -7.43 -4.72
C GLU A 279 19.82 -8.55 -3.76
N ALA A 280 18.94 -9.54 -3.60
CA ALA A 280 19.27 -10.77 -2.87
C ALA A 280 20.53 -11.38 -3.49
N LYS A 281 21.53 -11.68 -2.65
CA LYS A 281 22.68 -12.46 -3.12
C LYS A 281 22.13 -13.83 -3.51
N ALA A 282 22.32 -14.22 -4.77
CA ALA A 282 22.06 -15.59 -5.18
C ALA A 282 22.90 -16.49 -4.26
N GLU A 283 22.24 -17.30 -3.44
CA GLU A 283 22.91 -18.40 -2.76
C GLU A 283 23.40 -19.36 -3.86
N GLY A 284 24.73 -19.33 -4.11
CA GLY A 284 25.42 -20.23 -5.02
C GLY A 284 25.55 -21.63 -4.43
#